data_876fdb587026b8d70c37c6208956a710
#
_entry.id   876fdb587026b8d70c37c6208956a710
#
_cell.length_a   1.000
_cell.length_b   1.000
_cell.length_c   1.000
_cell.angle_alpha   90.00
_cell.angle_beta   90.00
_cell.angle_gamma   90.00
#
_symmetry.space_group_name_H-M   'P 1'
#
loop_
_entity.id
_entity.type
_entity.pdbx_description
1 polymer ?
#
loop_
_entity_poly.entity_id
_entity_poly.type
_entity_poly.pdbx_seq_one_letter_code
_entity_poly.pdbx_strand_id
1 'polypeptide(L)'
;KSFDNIYAYGLMNEPHDLDSCTTWFEMAQLCIDSIRTVDMDTRIMVGGNHWSSAERWVELSDTLKYLKDPADKLAFEAHVYFDADASGTYKRGYDEDSCYLEKGIDRVRPFVEWLKANKFEGMVGEYGIPDSDSRWNLVLDKFLSYLQENDINGCYWAAGPWWPKDEFMAITPVDGKDR
;
A
#
# COMPACT_ATOMS: atom_id res chain seq x y z
N LYS A 1 5.69 2.03 -25.36
CA LYS A 1 6.10 1.03 -24.36
C LYS A 1 7.26 0.24 -24.91
N SER A 2 8.42 0.35 -24.26
CA SER A 2 9.68 -0.29 -24.73
C SER A 2 9.93 -1.66 -24.06
N PHE A 3 9.11 -2.01 -23.03
CA PHE A 3 9.27 -3.22 -22.24
C PHE A 3 7.94 -3.97 -22.14
N ASP A 4 7.96 -5.28 -22.33
CA ASP A 4 6.75 -6.12 -22.30
C ASP A 4 6.42 -6.63 -20.88
N ASN A 5 7.33 -6.45 -19.93
CA ASN A 5 7.24 -6.93 -18.56
C ASN A 5 6.74 -5.86 -17.55
N ILE A 6 6.19 -4.74 -18.02
CA ILE A 6 5.55 -3.75 -17.15
C ILE A 6 4.19 -4.29 -16.70
N TYR A 7 4.03 -4.52 -15.40
CA TYR A 7 2.78 -5.00 -14.80
C TYR A 7 1.73 -3.90 -14.69
N ALA A 8 2.11 -2.74 -14.15
CA ALA A 8 1.23 -1.59 -13.96
C ALA A 8 2.01 -0.27 -13.95
N TYR A 9 1.31 0.84 -14.19
CA TYR A 9 1.79 2.19 -13.95
C TYR A 9 1.20 2.69 -12.63
N GLY A 10 2.03 2.94 -11.62
CA GLY A 10 1.62 3.66 -10.41
C GLY A 10 1.54 5.15 -10.71
N LEU A 11 0.41 5.78 -10.39
CA LEU A 11 0.22 7.21 -10.69
C LEU A 11 1.03 8.12 -9.77
N MET A 12 1.00 7.83 -8.47
CA MET A 12 1.74 8.58 -7.46
C MET A 12 1.88 7.74 -6.20
N ASN A 13 3.07 7.77 -5.61
CA ASN A 13 3.27 7.23 -4.27
C ASN A 13 2.66 8.17 -3.23
N GLU A 14 1.80 7.64 -2.35
CA GLU A 14 1.28 8.31 -1.17
C GLU A 14 0.79 9.76 -1.38
N PRO A 15 -0.26 10.00 -2.18
CA PRO A 15 -0.80 11.36 -2.32
C PRO A 15 -1.24 11.93 -0.96
N HIS A 16 -0.68 13.07 -0.58
CA HIS A 16 -1.00 13.76 0.68
C HIS A 16 -0.77 15.27 0.56
N ASP A 17 -1.32 16.05 1.48
CA ASP A 17 -1.13 17.50 1.59
C ASP A 17 -1.31 18.24 0.25
N LEU A 18 -2.27 17.78 -0.56
CA LEU A 18 -2.54 18.38 -1.86
C LEU A 18 -3.18 19.77 -1.67
N ASP A 19 -2.90 20.66 -2.60
CA ASP A 19 -3.45 22.00 -2.59
C ASP A 19 -5.01 21.95 -2.60
N SER A 20 -5.65 22.83 -1.85
CA SER A 20 -7.10 22.89 -1.71
C SER A 20 -7.86 23.12 -3.02
N CYS A 21 -7.16 23.53 -4.08
CA CYS A 21 -7.75 23.83 -5.39
C CYS A 21 -7.91 22.60 -6.29
N THR A 22 -7.27 21.45 -5.97
CA THR A 22 -7.31 20.25 -6.82
C THR A 22 -7.37 19.01 -5.95
N THR A 23 -8.33 18.14 -6.20
CA THR A 23 -8.45 16.87 -5.47
C THR A 23 -7.58 15.79 -6.09
N TRP A 24 -7.16 14.81 -5.28
CA TRP A 24 -6.46 13.63 -5.80
C TRP A 24 -7.30 12.89 -6.87
N PHE A 25 -8.61 12.83 -6.68
CA PHE A 25 -9.53 12.25 -7.67
C PHE A 25 -9.39 12.89 -9.05
N GLU A 26 -9.40 14.22 -9.13
CA GLU A 26 -9.28 14.96 -10.40
C GLU A 26 -7.91 14.75 -11.03
N MET A 27 -6.84 14.77 -10.23
CA MET A 27 -5.48 14.53 -10.71
C MET A 27 -5.33 13.09 -11.23
N ALA A 28 -5.84 12.10 -10.50
CA ALA A 28 -5.80 10.71 -10.93
C ALA A 28 -6.57 10.50 -12.24
N GLN A 29 -7.77 11.11 -12.39
CA GLN A 29 -8.52 11.03 -13.63
C GLN A 29 -7.77 11.63 -14.82
N LEU A 30 -7.15 12.80 -14.65
CA LEU A 30 -6.33 13.42 -15.70
C LEU A 30 -5.12 12.55 -16.10
N CYS A 31 -4.49 11.89 -15.13
CA CYS A 31 -3.40 10.95 -15.40
C CYS A 31 -3.91 9.73 -16.19
N ILE A 32 -5.04 9.14 -15.78
CA ILE A 32 -5.66 8.02 -16.48
C ILE A 32 -5.97 8.42 -17.93
N ASP A 33 -6.67 9.53 -18.14
CA ASP A 33 -7.04 10.02 -19.46
C ASP A 33 -5.80 10.21 -20.34
N SER A 34 -4.74 10.80 -19.78
CA SER A 34 -3.47 11.02 -20.50
C SER A 34 -2.79 9.71 -20.90
N ILE A 35 -2.69 8.75 -19.98
CA ILE A 35 -2.10 7.43 -20.25
C ILE A 35 -2.89 6.72 -21.35
N ARG A 36 -4.22 6.77 -21.30
CA ARG A 36 -5.07 6.08 -22.25
C ARG A 36 -5.04 6.65 -23.67
N THR A 37 -4.46 7.82 -23.85
CA THR A 37 -4.17 8.31 -25.23
C THR A 37 -3.06 7.52 -25.93
N VAL A 38 -2.22 6.80 -25.16
CA VAL A 38 -1.02 6.11 -25.68
C VAL A 38 -0.91 4.64 -25.32
N ASP A 39 -1.57 4.19 -24.24
CA ASP A 39 -1.51 2.81 -23.77
C ASP A 39 -2.88 2.36 -23.21
N MET A 40 -3.55 1.50 -23.94
CA MET A 40 -4.83 0.88 -23.57
C MET A 40 -4.65 -0.50 -22.90
N ASP A 41 -3.43 -1.01 -22.82
CA ASP A 41 -3.19 -2.40 -22.40
C ASP A 41 -2.68 -2.53 -20.97
N THR A 42 -1.82 -1.62 -20.54
CA THR A 42 -1.19 -1.70 -19.22
C THR A 42 -2.17 -1.30 -18.12
N ARG A 43 -2.17 -2.05 -17.02
CA ARG A 43 -2.93 -1.71 -15.80
C ARG A 43 -2.45 -0.37 -15.24
N ILE A 44 -3.38 0.39 -14.64
CA ILE A 44 -3.07 1.60 -13.89
C ILE A 44 -3.36 1.35 -12.42
N MET A 45 -2.36 1.59 -11.57
CA MET A 45 -2.46 1.48 -10.12
C MET A 45 -2.67 2.86 -9.50
N VAL A 46 -3.73 3.00 -8.72
CA VAL A 46 -4.13 4.26 -8.10
C VAL A 46 -3.97 4.16 -6.59
N GLY A 47 -3.06 4.92 -6.02
CA GLY A 47 -2.92 5.04 -4.57
C GLY A 47 -4.09 5.80 -3.93
N GLY A 48 -4.38 5.51 -2.67
CA GLY A 48 -5.38 6.25 -1.91
C GLY A 48 -4.90 7.61 -1.41
N ASN A 49 -5.82 8.45 -0.96
CA ASN A 49 -5.50 9.71 -0.27
C ASN A 49 -4.77 9.45 1.06
N HIS A 50 -4.14 10.50 1.59
CA HIS A 50 -3.57 10.53 2.92
C HIS A 50 -2.60 9.37 3.16
N TRP A 51 -1.49 9.40 2.40
CA TRP A 51 -0.45 8.36 2.38
C TRP A 51 -0.98 6.97 2.01
N SER A 52 -1.95 6.91 1.10
CA SER A 52 -2.57 5.64 0.67
C SER A 52 -3.12 4.80 1.84
N SER A 53 -3.59 5.43 2.92
CA SER A 53 -3.97 4.78 4.17
C SER A 53 -5.05 3.71 3.98
N ALA A 54 -4.71 2.45 4.23
CA ALA A 54 -5.67 1.33 4.20
C ALA A 54 -6.74 1.46 5.28
N GLU A 55 -6.34 1.86 6.49
CA GLU A 55 -7.20 2.01 7.67
C GLU A 55 -8.30 3.07 7.45
N ARG A 56 -7.95 4.16 6.76
CA ARG A 56 -8.86 5.28 6.49
C ARG A 56 -9.39 5.28 5.05
N TRP A 57 -9.29 4.16 4.34
CA TRP A 57 -9.62 4.09 2.93
C TRP A 57 -11.05 4.56 2.63
N VAL A 58 -12.02 4.03 3.34
CA VAL A 58 -13.43 4.38 3.10
C VAL A 58 -13.72 5.84 3.44
N GLU A 59 -13.08 6.39 4.48
CA GLU A 59 -13.24 7.79 4.87
C GLU A 59 -12.66 8.77 3.83
N LEU A 60 -11.47 8.46 3.28
CA LEU A 60 -10.66 9.42 2.54
C LEU A 60 -10.58 9.14 1.03
N SER A 61 -10.80 7.89 0.62
CA SER A 61 -10.54 7.43 -0.75
C SER A 61 -11.75 6.80 -1.43
N ASP A 62 -12.92 6.73 -0.79
CA ASP A 62 -14.12 6.09 -1.35
C ASP A 62 -14.54 6.67 -2.71
N THR A 63 -14.30 7.96 -2.93
CA THR A 63 -14.61 8.63 -4.20
C THR A 63 -13.84 8.08 -5.40
N LEU A 64 -12.69 7.42 -5.18
CA LEU A 64 -11.87 6.82 -6.24
C LEU A 64 -12.63 5.73 -7.03
N LYS A 65 -13.67 5.13 -6.45
CA LYS A 65 -14.56 4.19 -7.17
C LYS A 65 -15.29 4.79 -8.38
N TYR A 66 -15.33 6.11 -8.49
CA TYR A 66 -15.96 6.81 -9.61
C TYR A 66 -14.99 7.18 -10.74
N LEU A 67 -13.70 6.88 -10.59
CA LEU A 67 -12.73 7.02 -11.67
C LEU A 67 -13.17 6.23 -12.90
N LYS A 68 -12.91 6.79 -14.07
CA LYS A 68 -13.26 6.20 -15.35
C LYS A 68 -12.01 5.79 -16.09
N ASP A 69 -11.97 4.54 -16.52
CA ASP A 69 -10.92 4.02 -17.37
C ASP A 69 -11.57 3.32 -18.59
N PRO A 70 -11.39 3.84 -19.81
CA PRO A 70 -11.97 3.21 -21.00
C PRO A 70 -11.41 1.80 -21.28
N ALA A 71 -10.27 1.43 -20.69
CA ALA A 71 -9.68 0.11 -20.81
C ALA A 71 -10.17 -0.89 -19.74
N ASP A 72 -10.88 -0.43 -18.71
CA ASP A 72 -11.34 -1.22 -17.56
C ASP A 72 -10.20 -2.00 -16.88
N LYS A 73 -9.06 -1.30 -16.65
CA LYS A 73 -7.82 -1.88 -16.10
C LYS A 73 -7.27 -1.09 -14.91
N LEU A 74 -8.17 -0.52 -14.09
CA LEU A 74 -7.76 0.09 -12.83
C LEU A 74 -7.54 -0.98 -11.75
N ALA A 75 -6.54 -0.74 -10.94
CA ALA A 75 -6.35 -1.39 -9.65
C ALA A 75 -5.99 -0.34 -8.59
N PHE A 76 -6.14 -0.68 -7.33
CA PHE A 76 -5.92 0.28 -6.24
C PHE A 76 -4.80 -0.18 -5.32
N GLU A 77 -4.11 0.79 -4.71
CA GLU A 77 -2.97 0.54 -3.85
C GLU A 77 -3.17 1.22 -2.50
N ALA A 78 -3.00 0.45 -1.43
CA ALA A 78 -3.01 0.97 -0.08
C ALA A 78 -1.72 0.61 0.66
N HIS A 79 -1.37 1.43 1.65
CA HIS A 79 -0.24 1.22 2.55
C HIS A 79 -0.74 0.97 3.97
N VAL A 80 -0.01 0.14 4.73
CA VAL A 80 -0.36 -0.17 6.10
C VAL A 80 0.87 -0.45 6.95
N TYR A 81 0.98 0.25 8.08
CA TYR A 81 1.99 0.00 9.11
C TYR A 81 1.31 -0.26 10.46
N PHE A 82 2.02 -0.92 11.39
CA PHE A 82 1.39 -1.45 12.61
C PHE A 82 1.72 -0.64 13.87
N ASP A 83 2.55 0.41 13.76
CA ASP A 83 2.82 1.36 14.85
C ASP A 83 1.57 2.20 15.20
N ALA A 84 1.60 2.94 16.31
CA ALA A 84 0.41 3.57 16.87
C ALA A 84 -0.30 4.52 15.90
N ASP A 85 0.48 5.31 15.14
CA ASP A 85 -0.02 6.33 14.21
C ASP A 85 -0.01 5.90 12.74
N ALA A 86 0.27 4.61 12.47
CA ALA A 86 0.34 4.03 11.14
C ALA A 86 1.38 4.68 10.20
N SER A 87 2.39 5.34 10.77
CA SER A 87 3.38 6.09 10.00
C SER A 87 4.54 5.23 9.47
N GLY A 88 4.71 4.01 9.97
CA GLY A 88 5.88 3.16 9.69
C GLY A 88 7.17 3.64 10.36
N THR A 89 7.11 4.64 11.24
CA THR A 89 8.29 5.16 11.92
C THR A 89 8.70 4.35 13.15
N TYR A 90 7.77 3.59 13.72
CA TYR A 90 7.99 2.70 14.89
C TYR A 90 8.82 3.35 16.01
N LYS A 91 8.53 4.62 16.30
CA LYS A 91 9.27 5.41 17.33
C LYS A 91 9.14 4.85 18.74
N ARG A 92 8.15 4.03 18.97
CA ARG A 92 7.84 3.39 20.25
C ARG A 92 7.93 1.87 20.09
N GLY A 93 8.13 1.17 21.21
CA GLY A 93 8.17 -0.28 21.22
C GLY A 93 6.78 -0.91 21.11
N TYR A 94 6.74 -2.22 20.93
CA TYR A 94 5.52 -3.02 20.74
C TYR A 94 4.42 -2.72 21.78
N ASP A 95 4.80 -2.67 23.06
CA ASP A 95 3.84 -2.43 24.16
C ASP A 95 3.38 -0.96 24.20
N GLU A 96 4.28 -0.01 23.94
CA GLU A 96 3.97 1.43 23.92
C GLU A 96 3.06 1.80 22.73
N ASP A 97 3.18 1.08 21.61
CA ASP A 97 2.33 1.21 20.44
C ASP A 97 0.97 0.51 20.63
N SER A 98 0.72 -0.10 21.80
CA SER A 98 -0.49 -0.86 22.07
C SER A 98 -0.78 -1.87 20.94
N CYS A 99 0.27 -2.54 20.48
CA CYS A 99 0.13 -3.50 19.40
C CYS A 99 -0.52 -4.79 19.88
N TYR A 100 -1.29 -5.42 19.00
CA TYR A 100 -1.95 -6.70 19.22
C TYR A 100 -1.94 -7.50 17.91
N LEU A 101 -2.16 -8.81 17.99
CA LEU A 101 -1.92 -9.73 16.88
C LEU A 101 -2.72 -9.42 15.61
N GLU A 102 -3.95 -8.97 15.74
CA GLU A 102 -4.87 -8.68 14.64
C GLU A 102 -4.78 -7.23 14.13
N LYS A 103 -3.89 -6.40 14.67
CA LYS A 103 -3.81 -4.96 14.34
C LYS A 103 -3.62 -4.70 12.84
N GLY A 104 -2.76 -5.48 12.19
CA GLY A 104 -2.56 -5.38 10.74
C GLY A 104 -3.82 -5.72 9.95
N ILE A 105 -4.57 -6.75 10.40
CA ILE A 105 -5.83 -7.15 9.78
C ILE A 105 -6.87 -6.05 9.94
N ASP A 106 -7.05 -5.53 11.15
CA ASP A 106 -8.05 -4.49 11.42
C ASP A 106 -7.81 -3.22 10.61
N ARG A 107 -6.54 -2.89 10.39
CA ARG A 107 -6.15 -1.73 9.57
C ARG A 107 -6.34 -1.93 8.07
N VAL A 108 -6.08 -3.11 7.54
CA VAL A 108 -6.21 -3.35 6.10
C VAL A 108 -7.64 -3.71 5.69
N ARG A 109 -8.45 -4.20 6.62
CA ARG A 109 -9.82 -4.65 6.36
C ARG A 109 -10.69 -3.63 5.63
N PRO A 110 -10.72 -2.32 5.97
CA PRO A 110 -11.53 -1.34 5.25
C PRO A 110 -11.20 -1.26 3.76
N PHE A 111 -9.93 -1.37 3.40
CA PHE A 111 -9.48 -1.40 2.01
C PHE A 111 -9.91 -2.70 1.30
N VAL A 112 -9.67 -3.85 1.91
CA VAL A 112 -10.01 -5.15 1.32
C VAL A 112 -11.51 -5.29 1.12
N GLU A 113 -12.32 -4.90 2.10
CA GLU A 113 -13.78 -4.91 1.98
C GLU A 113 -14.28 -3.95 0.90
N TRP A 114 -13.66 -2.78 0.78
CA TRP A 114 -13.98 -1.81 -0.27
C TRP A 114 -13.66 -2.36 -1.67
N LEU A 115 -12.53 -3.02 -1.87
CA LEU A 115 -12.20 -3.69 -3.13
C LEU A 115 -13.27 -4.71 -3.49
N LYS A 116 -13.65 -5.58 -2.56
CA LYS A 116 -14.68 -6.61 -2.77
C LYS A 116 -16.05 -6.02 -3.09
N ALA A 117 -16.47 -5.00 -2.33
CA ALA A 117 -17.76 -4.36 -2.51
C ALA A 117 -17.90 -3.70 -3.88
N ASN A 118 -16.81 -3.15 -4.42
CA ASN A 118 -16.78 -2.47 -5.70
C ASN A 118 -16.27 -3.35 -6.86
N LYS A 119 -15.85 -4.60 -6.58
CA LYS A 119 -15.28 -5.56 -7.55
C LYS A 119 -14.02 -5.03 -8.22
N PHE A 120 -13.17 -4.38 -7.48
CA PHE A 120 -11.89 -3.91 -7.94
C PHE A 120 -10.76 -4.87 -7.56
N GLU A 121 -9.70 -4.84 -8.34
CA GLU A 121 -8.41 -5.41 -7.98
C GLU A 121 -7.59 -4.41 -7.16
N GLY A 122 -6.70 -4.92 -6.32
CA GLY A 122 -5.81 -4.08 -5.55
C GLY A 122 -4.67 -4.83 -4.89
N MET A 123 -3.77 -4.07 -4.29
CA MET A 123 -2.64 -4.60 -3.53
C MET A 123 -2.31 -3.72 -2.33
N VAL A 124 -1.57 -4.29 -1.39
CA VAL A 124 -0.91 -3.49 -0.35
C VAL A 124 0.52 -3.20 -0.83
N GLY A 125 0.75 -1.96 -1.29
CA GLY A 125 2.01 -1.53 -1.89
C GLY A 125 3.15 -1.40 -0.90
N GLU A 126 2.82 -1.10 0.37
CA GLU A 126 3.79 -1.00 1.45
C GLU A 126 3.25 -1.57 2.77
N TYR A 127 4.06 -2.37 3.42
CA TYR A 127 3.97 -2.78 4.81
C TYR A 127 5.36 -3.21 5.29
N GLY A 128 5.64 -3.04 6.56
CA GLY A 128 6.91 -3.45 7.14
C GLY A 128 6.84 -3.50 8.65
N ILE A 129 7.80 -4.15 9.27
CA ILE A 129 7.94 -4.28 10.73
C ILE A 129 9.38 -4.03 11.14
N PRO A 130 9.62 -3.50 12.36
CA PRO A 130 10.96 -3.40 12.88
C PRO A 130 11.49 -4.76 13.34
N ASP A 131 12.80 -4.94 13.25
CA ASP A 131 13.53 -6.14 13.70
C ASP A 131 13.81 -6.17 15.21
N SER A 132 13.44 -5.11 15.93
CA SER A 132 13.76 -4.92 17.35
C SER A 132 13.02 -5.81 18.33
N ASP A 133 11.87 -6.36 17.93
CA ASP A 133 11.01 -7.21 18.78
C ASP A 133 10.33 -8.29 17.94
N SER A 134 10.61 -9.56 18.25
CA SER A 134 10.06 -10.70 17.50
C SER A 134 8.53 -10.83 17.53
N ARG A 135 7.85 -10.13 18.42
CA ARG A 135 6.38 -10.11 18.46
C ARG A 135 5.78 -9.44 17.22
N TRP A 136 6.50 -8.53 16.58
CA TRP A 136 6.09 -7.95 15.29
C TRP A 136 5.95 -9.01 14.19
N ASN A 137 6.78 -10.06 14.21
CA ASN A 137 6.66 -11.15 13.26
C ASN A 137 5.32 -11.88 13.36
N LEU A 138 4.75 -12.01 14.58
CA LEU A 138 3.45 -12.65 14.77
C LEU A 138 2.31 -11.79 14.19
N VAL A 139 2.42 -10.47 14.30
CA VAL A 139 1.46 -9.53 13.69
C VAL A 139 1.54 -9.62 12.17
N LEU A 140 2.78 -9.63 11.63
CA LEU A 140 3.03 -9.77 10.20
C LEU A 140 2.51 -11.10 9.65
N ASP A 141 2.75 -12.20 10.33
CA ASP A 141 2.27 -13.53 9.92
C ASP A 141 0.73 -13.57 9.81
N LYS A 142 0.04 -13.04 10.80
CA LYS A 142 -1.42 -12.89 10.79
C LYS A 142 -1.91 -12.01 9.63
N PHE A 143 -1.23 -10.89 9.43
CA PHE A 143 -1.54 -9.97 8.35
C PHE A 143 -1.36 -10.62 6.97
N LEU A 144 -0.23 -11.29 6.74
CA LEU A 144 0.05 -11.97 5.47
C LEU A 144 -0.94 -13.12 5.22
N SER A 145 -1.30 -13.88 6.25
CA SER A 145 -2.33 -14.91 6.15
C SER A 145 -3.67 -14.30 5.70
N TYR A 146 -4.07 -13.16 6.29
CA TYR A 146 -5.29 -12.46 5.88
C TYR A 146 -5.23 -11.96 4.44
N LEU A 147 -4.10 -11.39 3.98
CA LEU A 147 -3.94 -10.99 2.58
C LEU A 147 -4.08 -12.19 1.65
N GLN A 148 -3.44 -13.31 1.97
CA GLN A 148 -3.50 -14.54 1.19
C GLN A 148 -4.94 -15.10 1.11
N GLU A 149 -5.67 -15.15 2.22
CA GLU A 149 -7.07 -15.59 2.27
C GLU A 149 -8.01 -14.72 1.41
N ASN A 150 -7.59 -13.50 1.11
CA ASN A 150 -8.37 -12.52 0.36
C ASN A 150 -7.83 -12.28 -1.08
N ASP A 151 -6.84 -13.05 -1.52
CA ASP A 151 -6.17 -12.91 -2.84
C ASP A 151 -5.56 -11.50 -3.06
N ILE A 152 -5.06 -10.88 -2.00
CA ILE A 152 -4.41 -9.56 -2.06
C ILE A 152 -2.89 -9.74 -2.07
N ASN A 153 -2.25 -9.23 -3.10
CA ASN A 153 -0.78 -9.16 -3.16
C ASN A 153 -0.23 -8.01 -2.32
N GLY A 154 1.04 -8.10 -1.95
CA GLY A 154 1.69 -7.02 -1.23
C GLY A 154 3.19 -6.93 -1.46
N CYS A 155 3.75 -5.74 -1.19
CA CYS A 155 5.18 -5.48 -1.24
C CYS A 155 5.68 -5.09 0.15
N TYR A 156 6.70 -5.79 0.61
CA TYR A 156 7.34 -5.49 1.90
C TYR A 156 8.29 -4.29 1.76
N TRP A 157 8.22 -3.36 2.70
CA TRP A 157 9.14 -2.25 2.86
C TRP A 157 10.13 -2.56 3.99
N ALA A 158 11.48 -2.83 3.75
CA ALA A 158 12.02 -2.71 2.43
C ALA A 158 13.14 -3.74 2.19
N ALA A 159 13.59 -3.80 0.98
CA ALA A 159 14.74 -4.62 0.61
C ALA A 159 15.57 -3.93 -0.48
N GLY A 160 16.86 -4.32 -0.56
CA GLY A 160 17.73 -3.91 -1.64
C GLY A 160 18.87 -2.97 -1.25
N PRO A 161 19.78 -2.68 -2.19
CA PRO A 161 21.06 -2.03 -1.90
C PRO A 161 20.98 -0.52 -1.61
N TRP A 162 19.80 0.09 -1.80
CA TRP A 162 19.57 1.50 -1.48
C TRP A 162 19.43 1.78 0.00
N TRP A 163 19.08 0.76 0.78
CA TRP A 163 18.85 0.89 2.21
C TRP A 163 20.15 0.73 2.98
N PRO A 164 20.42 1.57 3.98
CA PRO A 164 21.58 1.40 4.85
C PRO A 164 21.47 0.06 5.60
N LYS A 165 22.61 -0.48 6.03
CA LYS A 165 22.65 -1.77 6.75
C LYS A 165 21.91 -1.77 8.09
N ASP A 166 21.69 -0.61 8.66
CA ASP A 166 20.98 -0.36 9.92
C ASP A 166 19.52 0.05 9.71
N GLU A 167 19.00 -0.01 8.48
CA GLU A 167 17.57 0.19 8.23
C GLU A 167 16.75 -0.87 8.98
N PHE A 168 15.99 -0.43 9.96
CA PHE A 168 15.32 -1.30 10.94
C PHE A 168 14.18 -2.16 10.37
N MET A 169 13.65 -1.81 9.21
CA MET A 169 12.66 -2.62 8.48
C MET A 169 13.26 -3.41 7.32
N ALA A 170 14.55 -3.24 7.01
CA ALA A 170 15.13 -3.95 5.87
C ALA A 170 15.24 -5.45 6.12
N ILE A 171 14.76 -6.26 5.18
CA ILE A 171 14.91 -7.73 5.18
C ILE A 171 16.15 -8.21 4.42
N THR A 172 16.99 -7.28 3.96
CA THR A 172 18.24 -7.62 3.28
C THR A 172 19.21 -8.27 4.27
N PRO A 173 19.76 -9.46 3.95
CA PRO A 173 20.72 -10.13 4.82
C PRO A 173 21.92 -9.23 5.14
N VAL A 174 22.36 -9.23 6.38
CA VAL A 174 23.57 -8.52 6.84
C VAL A 174 24.65 -9.53 7.14
N ASP A 175 25.82 -9.39 6.48
CA ASP A 175 26.96 -10.29 6.61
C ASP A 175 26.59 -11.79 6.41
N GLY A 176 25.66 -12.05 5.48
CA GLY A 176 25.19 -13.40 5.14
C GLY A 176 24.22 -14.02 6.16
N LYS A 177 23.66 -13.22 7.08
CA LYS A 177 22.63 -13.65 8.03
C LYS A 177 21.32 -12.97 7.72
N ASP A 178 20.25 -13.75 7.70
CA ASP A 178 18.88 -13.22 7.61
C ASP A 178 18.54 -12.32 8.81
N ARG A 179 17.63 -11.38 8.61
CA ARG A 179 17.14 -10.44 9.63
C ARG A 179 15.74 -10.84 10.06
#